data_6fbf0987ee399a751df7271f9ce426b8
#
_entry.id   6fbf0987ee399a751df7271f9ce426b8
#
_cell.length_a   1.000
_cell.length_b   1.000
_cell.length_c   1.000
_cell.angle_alpha   90.00
_cell.angle_beta   90.00
_cell.angle_gamma   90.00
#
_symmetry.space_group_name_H-M   'P 1'
#
loop_
_entity.id
_entity.type
_entity.pdbx_description
1 polymer ?
#
loop_
_entity_poly.entity_id
_entity_poly.type
_entity_poly.pdbx_seq_one_letter_code
_entity_poly.pdbx_strand_id
1 'polypeptide(L)'
;VQGEEFQYMIQAEVTPNKLRAFVIQDTLEECLKIEDTSKIHIINDTGQNVTDQFDTVIEGQKIICSAKAESLQEEAFTDNQTYTFILKVQMRPESEINISKYIAEDGYTILIPNHASMSYERMSGTGDTMDTDTVWVKSVISPELEVAKNVSAYEWKVGDTVDYEVTVSQTKPDVRALNVVITDEIPACLQLLEGQYAAETNAESCTLTRIGDNGWKAECPSLKYGEKITVRFKCQALDTSNGMEWENIVSATADNLINSDTGEQETRKDLAEVWPNSPKFEISKTADKYE
;
A
#
# COMPACT_ATOMS: atom_id res chain seq x y z
N VAL A 1 8.07 -1.06 -0.23
CA VAL A 1 7.26 -0.88 0.99
C VAL A 1 7.65 0.45 1.61
N GLN A 2 6.68 1.23 2.10
CA GLN A 2 6.94 2.47 2.82
C GLN A 2 7.85 2.22 4.02
N GLY A 3 8.85 3.08 4.22
CA GLY A 3 9.78 2.97 5.33
C GLY A 3 10.91 1.97 5.15
N GLU A 4 10.90 1.13 4.13
CA GLU A 4 12.04 0.28 3.83
C GLU A 4 13.22 1.09 3.30
N GLU A 5 14.40 0.79 3.81
CA GLU A 5 15.65 1.35 3.32
C GLU A 5 16.10 0.57 2.09
N PHE A 6 16.43 1.27 1.02
CA PHE A 6 17.05 0.71 -0.17
C PHE A 6 18.28 1.54 -0.56
N GLN A 7 19.00 1.11 -1.59
CA GLN A 7 20.27 1.74 -1.95
C GLN A 7 20.29 2.15 -3.41
N TYR A 8 20.77 3.38 -3.65
CA TYR A 8 21.31 3.76 -4.94
C TYR A 8 22.82 3.52 -4.94
N MET A 9 23.34 3.02 -6.03
CA MET A 9 24.79 2.85 -6.25
C MET A 9 25.18 3.61 -7.50
N ILE A 10 26.10 4.59 -7.33
CA ILE A 10 26.63 5.41 -8.41
C ILE A 10 28.08 4.99 -8.59
N GLN A 11 28.44 4.53 -9.78
CA GLN A 11 29.81 4.16 -10.10
C GLN A 11 30.44 5.24 -10.96
N ALA A 12 31.64 5.67 -10.54
CA ALA A 12 32.41 6.66 -11.25
C ALA A 12 33.85 6.15 -11.45
N GLU A 13 34.27 6.05 -12.69
CA GLU A 13 35.63 5.67 -13.06
C GLU A 13 36.47 6.92 -13.20
N VAL A 14 37.56 6.98 -12.43
CA VAL A 14 38.58 8.04 -12.52
C VAL A 14 39.76 7.51 -13.30
N THR A 15 39.98 8.06 -14.52
CA THR A 15 41.14 7.73 -15.33
C THR A 15 42.40 8.49 -14.86
N PRO A 16 43.62 8.00 -15.16
CA PRO A 16 44.84 8.65 -14.72
C PRO A 16 44.90 10.10 -15.18
N ASN A 17 44.74 11.01 -14.24
CA ASN A 17 44.78 12.43 -14.47
C ASN A 17 44.93 13.20 -13.17
N LYS A 18 45.69 14.30 -13.16
CA LYS A 18 45.72 15.20 -12.00
C LYS A 18 44.50 16.08 -11.99
N LEU A 19 43.64 15.85 -11.01
CA LEU A 19 42.37 16.57 -10.83
C LEU A 19 42.55 17.69 -9.79
N ARG A 20 41.87 18.79 -10.02
CA ARG A 20 41.68 19.90 -9.09
C ARG A 20 40.39 19.76 -8.31
N ALA A 21 39.37 19.16 -8.95
CA ALA A 21 38.09 18.85 -8.34
C ALA A 21 37.52 17.55 -8.92
N PHE A 22 36.79 16.81 -8.10
CA PHE A 22 35.97 15.66 -8.47
C PHE A 22 34.75 15.63 -7.57
N VAL A 23 33.55 15.68 -8.14
CA VAL A 23 32.30 15.80 -7.41
C VAL A 23 31.26 14.86 -8.01
N ILE A 24 30.61 14.08 -7.17
CA ILE A 24 29.39 13.35 -7.48
C ILE A 24 28.22 14.07 -6.83
N GLN A 25 27.15 14.25 -7.57
CA GLN A 25 25.92 14.87 -7.11
C GLN A 25 24.73 14.02 -7.50
N ASP A 26 23.83 13.81 -6.54
CA ASP A 26 22.53 13.16 -6.73
C ASP A 26 21.44 14.07 -6.17
N THR A 27 20.30 14.15 -6.84
CA THR A 27 19.15 14.91 -6.35
C THR A 27 17.97 13.95 -6.27
N LEU A 28 17.67 13.51 -5.06
CA LEU A 28 16.57 12.59 -4.80
C LEU A 28 15.22 13.22 -5.12
N GLU A 29 14.28 12.41 -5.58
CA GLU A 29 12.87 12.81 -5.69
C GLU A 29 12.30 13.16 -4.31
N GLU A 30 11.32 14.07 -4.27
CA GLU A 30 10.72 14.56 -3.01
C GLU A 30 10.07 13.47 -2.15
N CYS A 31 9.66 12.34 -2.77
CA CYS A 31 9.12 11.17 -2.07
C CYS A 31 10.20 10.36 -1.32
N LEU A 32 11.47 10.66 -1.53
CA LEU A 32 12.59 9.97 -0.89
C LEU A 32 13.23 10.86 0.17
N LYS A 33 13.91 10.25 1.10
CA LYS A 33 14.78 10.91 2.08
C LYS A 33 16.04 10.12 2.33
N ILE A 34 17.10 10.82 2.65
CA ILE A 34 18.28 10.29 3.31
C ILE A 34 18.39 10.94 4.69
N GLU A 35 18.66 10.15 5.72
CA GLU A 35 18.54 10.61 7.10
C GLU A 35 19.66 11.58 7.47
N ASP A 36 20.90 11.18 7.19
CA ASP A 36 22.11 11.96 7.39
C ASP A 36 23.28 11.41 6.57
N THR A 37 24.46 12.04 6.67
CA THR A 37 25.66 11.63 5.93
C THR A 37 26.21 10.26 6.33
N SER A 38 25.83 9.68 7.48
CA SER A 38 26.22 8.31 7.86
C SER A 38 25.60 7.24 6.97
N LYS A 39 24.57 7.60 6.20
CA LYS A 39 23.92 6.76 5.20
C LYS A 39 24.60 6.77 3.84
N ILE A 40 25.72 7.49 3.73
CA ILE A 40 26.54 7.59 2.51
C ILE A 40 27.84 6.82 2.74
N HIS A 41 28.09 5.82 1.89
CA HIS A 41 29.33 5.05 1.92
C HIS A 41 29.99 5.09 0.56
N ILE A 42 31.31 5.28 0.55
CA ILE A 42 32.09 5.30 -0.69
C ILE A 42 33.14 4.20 -0.59
N ILE A 43 33.15 3.31 -1.58
CA ILE A 43 34.13 2.23 -1.67
C ILE A 43 34.93 2.35 -2.97
N ASN A 44 36.18 1.96 -2.93
CA ASN A 44 37.02 1.86 -4.12
C ASN A 44 36.84 0.50 -4.83
N ASP A 45 37.55 0.28 -5.91
CA ASP A 45 37.53 -0.95 -6.72
C ASP A 45 37.99 -2.22 -5.96
N THR A 46 38.77 -2.06 -4.88
CA THR A 46 39.16 -3.17 -4.00
C THR A 46 38.13 -3.48 -2.91
N GLY A 47 37.01 -2.71 -2.84
CA GLY A 47 35.98 -2.81 -1.82
C GLY A 47 36.34 -2.15 -0.50
N GLN A 48 37.42 -1.38 -0.43
CA GLN A 48 37.83 -0.65 0.76
C GLN A 48 36.96 0.59 0.93
N ASN A 49 36.53 0.86 2.17
CA ASN A 49 35.81 2.09 2.51
C ASN A 49 36.77 3.28 2.45
N VAL A 50 36.44 4.25 1.62
CA VAL A 50 37.20 5.47 1.37
C VAL A 50 36.32 6.72 1.55
N THR A 51 35.26 6.64 2.32
CA THR A 51 34.32 7.75 2.58
C THR A 51 35.03 8.94 3.18
N ASP A 52 36.10 8.76 3.96
CA ASP A 52 36.94 9.79 4.57
C ASP A 52 37.76 10.59 3.56
N GLN A 53 37.91 10.10 2.34
CA GLN A 53 38.55 10.85 1.23
C GLN A 53 37.63 11.91 0.61
N PHE A 54 36.37 11.96 1.02
CA PHE A 54 35.34 12.84 0.47
C PHE A 54 34.72 13.70 1.58
N ASP A 55 34.39 14.95 1.23
CA ASP A 55 33.45 15.78 1.98
C ASP A 55 32.02 15.48 1.45
N THR A 56 31.12 15.05 2.34
CA THR A 56 29.75 14.73 2.01
C THR A 56 28.77 15.73 2.63
N VAL A 57 27.88 16.29 1.82
CA VAL A 57 26.90 17.30 2.23
C VAL A 57 25.52 16.90 1.72
N ILE A 58 24.49 17.11 2.55
CA ILE A 58 23.08 16.94 2.20
C ILE A 58 22.39 18.29 2.32
N GLU A 59 21.89 18.81 1.21
CA GLU A 59 21.17 20.08 1.12
C GLU A 59 19.75 19.83 0.61
N GLY A 60 18.82 19.59 1.53
CA GLY A 60 17.46 19.18 1.19
C GLY A 60 17.45 17.81 0.50
N GLN A 61 17.08 17.76 -0.77
CA GLN A 61 17.08 16.55 -1.61
C GLN A 61 18.43 16.31 -2.31
N LYS A 62 19.34 17.27 -2.27
CA LYS A 62 20.60 17.23 -2.99
C LYS A 62 21.70 16.63 -2.12
N ILE A 63 22.37 15.62 -2.62
CA ILE A 63 23.53 14.96 -2.03
C ILE A 63 24.75 15.33 -2.85
N ILE A 64 25.79 15.80 -2.19
CA ILE A 64 27.05 16.22 -2.82
C ILE A 64 28.20 15.48 -2.13
N CYS A 65 28.97 14.74 -2.90
CA CYS A 65 30.19 14.08 -2.47
C CYS A 65 31.38 14.69 -3.23
N SER A 66 32.20 15.47 -2.56
CA SER A 66 33.36 16.17 -3.15
C SER A 66 34.64 15.53 -2.65
N ALA A 67 35.53 15.11 -3.54
CA ALA A 67 36.85 14.62 -3.14
C ALA A 67 37.64 15.71 -2.47
N LYS A 68 38.29 15.39 -1.33
CA LYS A 68 39.11 16.32 -0.58
C LYS A 68 40.40 16.68 -1.37
N ALA A 69 40.87 17.87 -1.17
CA ALA A 69 42.07 18.36 -1.90
C ALA A 69 43.31 17.50 -1.65
N GLU A 70 43.49 17.03 -0.42
CA GLU A 70 44.58 16.08 -0.09
C GLU A 70 44.45 14.76 -0.82
N SER A 71 43.24 14.20 -0.90
CA SER A 71 42.96 12.93 -1.60
C SER A 71 43.23 13.02 -3.09
N LEU A 72 42.91 14.16 -3.72
CA LEU A 72 43.19 14.41 -5.14
C LEU A 72 44.70 14.50 -5.48
N GLN A 73 45.56 14.65 -4.47
CA GLN A 73 47.01 14.66 -4.64
C GLN A 73 47.61 13.25 -4.61
N GLU A 74 46.88 12.25 -4.10
CA GLU A 74 47.32 10.87 -3.97
C GLU A 74 47.31 10.17 -5.32
N GLU A 75 48.33 9.41 -5.64
CA GLU A 75 48.41 8.64 -6.88
C GLU A 75 47.31 7.60 -6.94
N ALA A 76 47.00 6.95 -5.79
CA ALA A 76 45.94 5.97 -5.67
C ALA A 76 44.54 6.50 -6.00
N PHE A 77 44.28 7.80 -5.83
CA PHE A 77 43.00 8.40 -6.19
C PHE A 77 42.81 8.54 -7.71
N THR A 78 43.88 8.78 -8.42
CA THR A 78 43.86 9.19 -9.85
C THR A 78 44.35 8.13 -10.81
N ASP A 79 44.68 6.92 -10.32
CA ASP A 79 45.24 5.83 -11.13
C ASP A 79 44.19 4.73 -11.41
N ASN A 80 43.33 4.95 -12.39
CA ASN A 80 42.29 4.00 -12.85
C ASN A 80 41.45 3.42 -11.70
N GLN A 81 40.94 4.28 -10.84
CA GLN A 81 40.06 3.87 -9.74
C GLN A 81 38.62 3.93 -10.15
N THR A 82 37.84 2.92 -9.72
CA THR A 82 36.36 2.99 -9.72
C THR A 82 35.88 3.24 -8.31
N TYR A 83 35.18 4.35 -8.12
CA TYR A 83 34.51 4.65 -6.88
C TYR A 83 33.05 4.29 -6.97
N THR A 84 32.53 3.55 -5.98
CA THR A 84 31.10 3.27 -5.84
C THR A 84 30.53 4.04 -4.66
N PHE A 85 29.64 4.98 -4.95
CA PHE A 85 28.89 5.77 -3.98
C PHE A 85 27.60 5.04 -3.67
N ILE A 86 27.40 4.66 -2.41
CA ILE A 86 26.25 3.91 -1.91
C ILE A 86 25.43 4.87 -1.07
N LEU A 87 24.23 5.21 -1.53
CA LEU A 87 23.28 6.09 -0.86
C LEU A 87 22.13 5.24 -0.31
N LYS A 88 22.02 5.16 1.02
CA LYS A 88 20.91 4.46 1.69
C LYS A 88 19.75 5.42 1.90
N VAL A 89 18.68 5.18 1.22
CA VAL A 89 17.51 6.06 1.16
C VAL A 89 16.24 5.33 1.61
N GLN A 90 15.25 6.10 2.02
CA GLN A 90 13.93 5.59 2.41
C GLN A 90 12.84 6.37 1.68
N MET A 91 11.74 5.71 1.40
CA MET A 91 10.52 6.38 0.96
C MET A 91 9.86 7.09 2.15
N ARG A 92 9.47 8.35 1.96
CA ARG A 92 8.72 9.11 2.97
C ARG A 92 7.33 8.52 3.15
N PRO A 93 6.70 8.71 4.34
CA PRO A 93 5.29 8.39 4.53
C PRO A 93 4.40 9.10 3.52
N GLU A 94 3.35 8.43 3.05
CA GLU A 94 2.39 9.02 2.10
C GLU A 94 1.75 10.32 2.61
N SER A 95 1.60 10.48 3.93
CA SER A 95 1.08 11.69 4.55
C SER A 95 1.97 12.93 4.36
N GLU A 96 3.24 12.74 3.98
CA GLU A 96 4.23 13.81 3.80
C GLU A 96 4.47 14.18 2.34
N ILE A 97 3.91 13.42 1.39
CA ILE A 97 4.21 13.54 -0.04
C ILE A 97 2.95 13.48 -0.91
N ASN A 98 3.03 14.03 -2.12
CA ASN A 98 2.05 13.78 -3.15
C ASN A 98 2.42 12.52 -3.94
N ILE A 99 1.96 11.36 -3.47
CA ILE A 99 2.29 10.07 -4.09
C ILE A 99 1.72 9.92 -5.51
N SER A 100 0.60 10.60 -5.82
CA SER A 100 -0.05 10.53 -7.15
C SER A 100 0.90 10.89 -8.29
N LYS A 101 1.91 11.72 -8.04
CA LYS A 101 2.94 12.11 -9.02
C LYS A 101 3.76 10.91 -9.52
N TYR A 102 3.86 9.87 -8.73
CA TYR A 102 4.69 8.69 -8.98
C TYR A 102 3.89 7.45 -9.37
N ILE A 103 2.56 7.52 -9.35
CA ILE A 103 1.71 6.40 -9.75
C ILE A 103 1.74 6.26 -11.27
N ALA A 104 2.08 5.07 -11.75
CA ALA A 104 2.06 4.74 -13.17
C ALA A 104 0.62 4.66 -13.71
N GLU A 105 0.46 4.63 -15.03
CA GLU A 105 -0.85 4.55 -15.70
C GLU A 105 -1.67 3.30 -15.32
N ASP A 106 -0.99 2.25 -14.83
CA ASP A 106 -1.66 1.04 -14.34
C ASP A 106 -2.47 1.27 -13.04
N GLY A 107 -2.19 2.36 -12.31
CA GLY A 107 -2.87 2.76 -11.09
C GLY A 107 -2.48 1.95 -9.84
N TYR A 108 -1.41 1.15 -9.87
CA TYR A 108 -0.95 0.37 -8.73
C TYR A 108 0.58 0.29 -8.61
N THR A 109 1.32 0.68 -9.64
CA THR A 109 2.79 0.74 -9.59
C THR A 109 3.25 2.15 -9.26
N ILE A 110 4.17 2.28 -8.32
CA ILE A 110 4.94 3.51 -8.08
C ILE A 110 6.23 3.42 -8.88
N LEU A 111 6.55 4.47 -9.63
CA LEU A 111 7.78 4.62 -10.40
C LEU A 111 8.51 5.87 -9.95
N ILE A 112 9.66 5.71 -9.30
CA ILE A 112 10.47 6.82 -8.81
C ILE A 112 11.74 6.90 -9.64
N PRO A 113 11.92 7.96 -10.45
CA PRO A 113 13.14 8.16 -11.22
C PRO A 113 14.26 8.66 -10.32
N ASN A 114 15.49 8.31 -10.68
CA ASN A 114 16.69 8.92 -10.10
C ASN A 114 17.82 8.93 -11.12
N HIS A 115 18.64 9.99 -11.07
CA HIS A 115 19.86 10.09 -11.84
C HIS A 115 20.88 10.91 -11.05
N ALA A 116 22.14 10.65 -11.29
CA ALA A 116 23.24 11.35 -10.68
C ALA A 116 24.13 12.04 -11.74
N SER A 117 24.88 13.00 -11.32
CA SER A 117 25.90 13.64 -12.15
C SER A 117 27.29 13.56 -11.53
N MET A 118 28.29 13.49 -12.38
CA MET A 118 29.70 13.59 -12.03
C MET A 118 30.29 14.81 -12.70
N SER A 119 31.00 15.62 -11.95
CA SER A 119 31.82 16.72 -12.51
C SER A 119 33.26 16.64 -12.04
N TYR A 120 34.15 17.04 -12.88
CA TYR A 120 35.57 17.13 -12.55
C TYR A 120 36.24 18.37 -13.17
N GLU A 121 37.32 18.81 -12.55
CA GLU A 121 38.22 19.85 -13.09
C GLU A 121 39.67 19.35 -13.06
N ARG A 122 40.37 19.49 -14.18
CA ARG A 122 41.78 19.16 -14.27
C ARG A 122 42.64 20.31 -13.74
N MET A 123 43.90 20.03 -13.40
CA MET A 123 44.84 21.07 -12.98
C MET A 123 45.09 22.15 -14.06
N SER A 124 44.82 21.83 -15.32
CA SER A 124 44.85 22.80 -16.44
C SER A 124 43.69 23.79 -16.44
N GLY A 125 42.68 23.63 -15.57
CA GLY A 125 41.47 24.45 -15.53
C GLY A 125 40.40 24.02 -16.51
N THR A 126 40.57 22.88 -17.19
CA THR A 126 39.52 22.29 -18.04
C THR A 126 38.73 21.20 -17.27
N GLY A 127 37.45 21.20 -17.40
CA GLY A 127 36.57 20.24 -16.73
C GLY A 127 35.38 19.85 -17.62
N ASP A 128 34.61 18.91 -17.11
CA ASP A 128 33.38 18.46 -17.77
C ASP A 128 32.38 17.95 -16.72
N THR A 129 31.13 17.78 -17.14
CA THR A 129 30.04 17.18 -16.34
C THR A 129 29.41 16.10 -17.16
N MET A 130 29.14 14.96 -16.52
CA MET A 130 28.49 13.82 -17.13
C MET A 130 27.33 13.38 -16.22
N ASP A 131 26.21 13.01 -16.85
CA ASP A 131 25.05 12.47 -16.15
C ASP A 131 24.98 10.96 -16.34
N THR A 132 24.43 10.27 -15.35
CA THR A 132 24.07 8.85 -15.48
C THR A 132 22.77 8.71 -16.29
N ASP A 133 22.50 7.51 -16.77
CA ASP A 133 21.16 7.15 -17.18
C ASP A 133 20.21 7.26 -15.99
N THR A 134 18.91 7.49 -16.29
CA THR A 134 17.86 7.46 -15.27
C THR A 134 17.57 6.02 -14.86
N VAL A 135 17.68 5.74 -13.57
CA VAL A 135 17.22 4.48 -12.98
C VAL A 135 15.85 4.65 -12.36
N TRP A 136 15.09 3.57 -12.26
CA TRP A 136 13.73 3.58 -11.73
C TRP A 136 13.60 2.63 -10.57
N VAL A 137 13.17 3.14 -9.42
CA VAL A 137 12.71 2.31 -8.31
C VAL A 137 11.23 2.02 -8.51
N LYS A 138 10.86 0.75 -8.39
CA LYS A 138 9.48 0.28 -8.51
C LYS A 138 8.98 -0.22 -7.16
N SER A 139 7.77 0.17 -6.82
CA SER A 139 7.05 -0.33 -5.65
C SER A 139 5.57 -0.48 -6.01
N VAL A 140 4.79 -1.10 -5.13
CA VAL A 140 3.35 -1.25 -5.28
C VAL A 140 2.67 -0.34 -4.26
N ILE A 141 1.62 0.36 -4.70
CA ILE A 141 0.79 1.17 -3.80
C ILE A 141 -0.46 0.38 -3.40
N SER A 142 -0.76 0.39 -2.10
CA SER A 142 -1.96 -0.26 -1.56
C SER A 142 -3.19 0.61 -1.80
N PRO A 143 -4.31 0.04 -2.30
CA PRO A 143 -5.59 0.73 -2.36
C PRO A 143 -6.17 0.94 -0.96
N GLU A 144 -7.22 1.73 -0.87
CA GLU A 144 -8.05 1.87 0.32
C GLU A 144 -9.44 1.35 0.02
N LEU A 145 -9.78 0.20 0.59
CA LEU A 145 -11.13 -0.38 0.48
C LEU A 145 -11.94 -0.02 1.71
N GLU A 146 -13.08 0.62 1.48
CA GLU A 146 -14.12 0.83 2.47
C GLU A 146 -15.19 -0.24 2.29
N VAL A 147 -15.52 -0.95 3.38
CA VAL A 147 -16.54 -2.00 3.41
C VAL A 147 -17.65 -1.55 4.33
N ALA A 148 -18.89 -1.60 3.85
CA ALA A 148 -20.06 -1.28 4.63
C ALA A 148 -21.12 -2.38 4.46
N LYS A 149 -21.67 -2.87 5.59
CA LYS A 149 -22.72 -3.87 5.63
C LYS A 149 -23.92 -3.36 6.43
N ASN A 150 -25.08 -3.37 5.79
CA ASN A 150 -26.33 -2.91 6.36
C ASN A 150 -27.37 -4.01 6.37
N VAL A 151 -28.29 -3.95 7.32
CA VAL A 151 -29.43 -4.86 7.45
C VAL A 151 -30.73 -4.07 7.56
N SER A 152 -31.81 -4.58 6.97
CA SER A 152 -33.11 -3.92 6.95
C SER A 152 -33.83 -3.90 8.30
N ALA A 153 -33.52 -4.85 9.18
CA ALA A 153 -34.09 -4.96 10.51
C ALA A 153 -33.11 -5.61 11.47
N TYR A 154 -33.00 -5.05 12.65
CA TYR A 154 -32.11 -5.57 13.70
C TYR A 154 -32.78 -6.67 14.54
N GLU A 155 -34.12 -6.74 14.57
CA GLU A 155 -34.88 -7.75 15.27
C GLU A 155 -35.58 -8.69 14.29
N TRP A 156 -35.60 -9.98 14.59
CA TRP A 156 -36.23 -11.01 13.73
C TRP A 156 -37.05 -12.04 14.51
N LYS A 157 -37.96 -12.69 13.80
CA LYS A 157 -38.66 -13.89 14.22
C LYS A 157 -38.34 -15.00 13.25
N VAL A 158 -38.52 -16.25 13.70
CA VAL A 158 -38.44 -17.42 12.83
C VAL A 158 -39.38 -17.25 11.63
N GLY A 159 -38.82 -17.46 10.45
CA GLY A 159 -39.55 -17.31 9.17
C GLY A 159 -39.52 -15.91 8.58
N ASP A 160 -39.08 -14.88 9.31
CA ASP A 160 -38.93 -13.53 8.75
C ASP A 160 -37.86 -13.51 7.65
N THR A 161 -38.05 -12.60 6.70
CA THR A 161 -37.03 -12.28 5.68
C THR A 161 -36.26 -11.06 6.11
N VAL A 162 -34.95 -11.19 6.10
CA VAL A 162 -33.99 -10.11 6.43
C VAL A 162 -33.24 -9.73 5.17
N ASP A 163 -33.25 -8.44 4.82
CA ASP A 163 -32.56 -7.90 3.66
C ASP A 163 -31.20 -7.32 4.09
N TYR A 164 -30.15 -7.69 3.38
CA TYR A 164 -28.81 -7.19 3.56
C TYR A 164 -28.34 -6.40 2.35
N GLU A 165 -27.54 -5.39 2.60
CA GLU A 165 -26.79 -4.65 1.59
C GLU A 165 -25.32 -4.56 2.02
N VAL A 166 -24.42 -5.01 1.16
CA VAL A 166 -22.97 -4.86 1.30
C VAL A 166 -22.48 -3.96 0.22
N THR A 167 -21.69 -2.94 0.59
CA THR A 167 -21.01 -2.07 -0.37
C THR A 167 -19.51 -2.09 -0.10
N VAL A 168 -18.72 -2.31 -1.14
CA VAL A 168 -17.26 -2.19 -1.12
C VAL A 168 -16.86 -1.14 -2.13
N SER A 169 -16.14 -0.11 -1.69
CA SER A 169 -15.69 1.01 -2.53
C SER A 169 -14.19 1.23 -2.41
N GLN A 170 -13.56 1.63 -3.52
CA GLN A 170 -12.19 2.07 -3.54
C GLN A 170 -12.14 3.59 -3.37
N THR A 171 -11.53 4.08 -2.27
CA THR A 171 -11.60 5.48 -1.84
C THR A 171 -10.29 6.26 -2.01
N LYS A 172 -9.18 5.58 -2.29
CA LYS A 172 -7.87 6.23 -2.49
C LYS A 172 -7.74 6.78 -3.91
N PRO A 173 -7.53 8.11 -4.07
CA PRO A 173 -7.38 8.73 -5.39
C PRO A 173 -6.21 8.13 -6.20
N ASP A 174 -6.39 8.07 -7.51
CA ASP A 174 -5.41 7.61 -8.50
C ASP A 174 -4.94 6.16 -8.36
N VAL A 175 -5.46 5.43 -7.34
CA VAL A 175 -5.09 4.04 -7.07
C VAL A 175 -6.18 3.08 -7.55
N ARG A 176 -5.75 1.91 -8.00
CA ARG A 176 -6.60 0.80 -8.42
C ARG A 176 -6.41 -0.40 -7.50
N ALA A 177 -7.50 -0.97 -7.01
CA ALA A 177 -7.50 -2.29 -6.38
C ALA A 177 -7.59 -3.39 -7.45
N LEU A 178 -6.78 -4.44 -7.32
CA LEU A 178 -6.69 -5.54 -8.28
C LEU A 178 -7.31 -6.80 -7.71
N ASN A 179 -8.07 -7.53 -8.55
CA ASN A 179 -8.68 -8.81 -8.20
C ASN A 179 -9.42 -8.74 -6.86
N VAL A 180 -10.35 -7.79 -6.76
CA VAL A 180 -11.15 -7.60 -5.54
C VAL A 180 -12.07 -8.79 -5.34
N VAL A 181 -11.97 -9.40 -4.17
CA VAL A 181 -12.80 -10.55 -3.76
C VAL A 181 -13.54 -10.19 -2.50
N ILE A 182 -14.86 -10.30 -2.56
CA ILE A 182 -15.77 -10.06 -1.42
C ILE A 182 -16.45 -11.38 -1.09
N THR A 183 -16.41 -11.77 0.18
CA THR A 183 -17.04 -13.02 0.65
C THR A 183 -17.92 -12.76 1.86
N ASP A 184 -19.04 -13.45 1.90
CA ASP A 184 -19.97 -13.44 3.01
C ASP A 184 -20.45 -14.89 3.29
N GLU A 185 -20.03 -15.41 4.43
CA GLU A 185 -20.49 -16.70 4.94
C GLU A 185 -21.61 -16.43 5.96
N ILE A 186 -22.84 -16.66 5.53
CA ILE A 186 -24.04 -16.33 6.30
C ILE A 186 -24.15 -17.27 7.51
N PRO A 187 -24.40 -16.75 8.72
CA PRO A 187 -24.48 -17.56 9.93
C PRO A 187 -25.63 -18.57 9.88
N ALA A 188 -25.47 -19.69 10.59
CA ALA A 188 -26.38 -20.85 10.54
C ALA A 188 -27.83 -20.58 11.00
N CYS A 189 -28.07 -19.45 11.66
CA CYS A 189 -29.42 -18.99 12.03
C CYS A 189 -30.20 -18.38 10.87
N LEU A 190 -29.50 -18.05 9.78
CA LEU A 190 -30.07 -17.47 8.59
C LEU A 190 -29.85 -18.41 7.39
N GLN A 191 -30.77 -18.43 6.45
CA GLN A 191 -30.65 -19.15 5.19
C GLN A 191 -30.66 -18.17 4.02
N LEU A 192 -29.63 -18.15 3.21
CA LEU A 192 -29.63 -17.39 1.96
C LEU A 192 -30.73 -17.88 1.02
N LEU A 193 -31.62 -16.97 0.62
CA LEU A 193 -32.70 -17.31 -0.28
C LEU A 193 -32.20 -17.43 -1.71
N GLU A 194 -32.51 -18.54 -2.35
CA GLU A 194 -32.09 -18.84 -3.72
C GLU A 194 -32.69 -17.83 -4.71
N GLY A 195 -31.85 -17.32 -5.62
CA GLY A 195 -32.24 -16.30 -6.59
C GLY A 195 -32.57 -14.92 -6.01
N GLN A 196 -32.39 -14.71 -4.70
CA GLN A 196 -32.64 -13.45 -4.01
C GLN A 196 -31.31 -12.75 -3.63
N TYR A 197 -30.32 -12.82 -4.52
CA TYR A 197 -29.05 -12.08 -4.37
C TYR A 197 -28.61 -11.54 -5.73
N ALA A 198 -28.12 -10.30 -5.75
CA ALA A 198 -27.66 -9.61 -6.94
C ALA A 198 -26.49 -8.67 -6.63
N ALA A 199 -25.59 -8.52 -7.56
CA ALA A 199 -24.53 -7.52 -7.52
C ALA A 199 -24.78 -6.42 -8.53
N GLU A 200 -24.54 -5.16 -8.11
CA GLU A 200 -24.51 -3.97 -8.94
C GLU A 200 -23.13 -3.33 -8.82
N THR A 201 -22.57 -2.86 -9.91
CA THR A 201 -21.27 -2.18 -9.90
C THR A 201 -21.23 -1.08 -10.96
N ASN A 202 -20.45 -0.03 -10.71
CA ASN A 202 -20.04 0.94 -11.70
C ASN A 202 -18.61 0.67 -12.22
N ALA A 203 -17.98 -0.42 -11.78
CA ALA A 203 -16.74 -0.93 -12.34
C ALA A 203 -16.99 -1.67 -13.68
N GLU A 204 -15.92 -2.04 -14.35
CA GLU A 204 -15.98 -2.69 -15.67
C GLU A 204 -16.75 -4.01 -15.66
N SER A 205 -16.56 -4.84 -14.64
CA SER A 205 -17.30 -6.11 -14.46
C SER A 205 -17.25 -6.57 -13.00
N CYS A 206 -18.27 -7.36 -12.63
CA CYS A 206 -18.33 -8.07 -11.37
C CYS A 206 -19.07 -9.38 -11.57
N THR A 207 -18.53 -10.47 -11.02
CA THR A 207 -19.17 -11.79 -11.04
C THR A 207 -19.59 -12.15 -9.63
N LEU A 208 -20.88 -12.50 -9.46
CA LEU A 208 -21.45 -12.96 -8.18
C LEU A 208 -21.75 -14.47 -8.28
N THR A 209 -21.20 -15.24 -7.35
CA THR A 209 -21.35 -16.68 -7.27
C THR A 209 -21.75 -17.12 -5.87
N ARG A 210 -22.49 -18.24 -5.78
CA ARG A 210 -22.78 -18.89 -4.50
C ARG A 210 -21.56 -19.69 -4.03
N ILE A 211 -21.27 -19.64 -2.74
CA ILE A 211 -20.23 -20.45 -2.10
C ILE A 211 -20.85 -21.31 -0.99
N GLY A 212 -20.47 -22.58 -0.96
CA GLY A 212 -21.06 -23.53 -0.03
C GLY A 212 -22.57 -23.59 -0.10
N ASP A 213 -23.18 -23.96 1.02
CA ASP A 213 -24.67 -24.08 1.13
C ASP A 213 -25.31 -22.73 1.55
N ASN A 214 -24.55 -21.82 2.14
CA ASN A 214 -25.11 -20.62 2.76
C ASN A 214 -24.13 -19.42 2.70
N GLY A 215 -23.66 -19.07 1.51
CA GLY A 215 -22.77 -17.93 1.32
C GLY A 215 -22.71 -17.47 -0.13
N TRP A 216 -22.05 -16.34 -0.36
CA TRP A 216 -21.80 -15.79 -1.68
C TRP A 216 -20.39 -15.18 -1.79
N LYS A 217 -19.91 -15.10 -3.02
CA LYS A 217 -18.65 -14.45 -3.37
C LYS A 217 -18.87 -13.54 -4.56
N ALA A 218 -18.39 -12.29 -4.47
CA ALA A 218 -18.31 -11.38 -5.61
C ALA A 218 -16.83 -11.17 -5.98
N GLU A 219 -16.54 -11.24 -7.27
CA GLU A 219 -15.20 -11.07 -7.84
C GLU A 219 -15.21 -9.97 -8.89
N CYS A 220 -14.30 -9.01 -8.76
CA CYS A 220 -14.14 -7.91 -9.67
C CYS A 220 -12.64 -7.80 -10.05
N PRO A 221 -12.27 -7.84 -11.33
CA PRO A 221 -10.87 -7.77 -11.78
C PRO A 221 -10.16 -6.52 -11.31
N SER A 222 -10.86 -5.39 -11.23
CA SER A 222 -10.30 -4.16 -10.67
C SER A 222 -11.38 -3.19 -10.20
N LEU A 223 -11.05 -2.38 -9.18
CA LEU A 223 -11.80 -1.22 -8.73
C LEU A 223 -10.90 0.02 -8.75
N LYS A 224 -11.29 1.03 -9.53
CA LYS A 224 -10.62 2.33 -9.57
C LYS A 224 -11.19 3.24 -8.49
N TYR A 225 -10.52 4.35 -8.25
CA TYR A 225 -11.03 5.39 -7.35
C TYR A 225 -12.48 5.79 -7.69
N GLY A 226 -13.33 5.77 -6.68
CA GLY A 226 -14.76 6.07 -6.79
C GLY A 226 -15.63 4.94 -7.37
N GLU A 227 -15.04 3.84 -7.79
CA GLU A 227 -15.80 2.63 -8.17
C GLU A 227 -16.20 1.83 -6.95
N LYS A 228 -17.35 1.14 -7.06
CA LYS A 228 -17.91 0.34 -5.98
C LYS A 228 -18.65 -0.89 -6.50
N ILE A 229 -18.75 -1.89 -5.64
CA ILE A 229 -19.60 -3.06 -5.79
C ILE A 229 -20.65 -3.03 -4.69
N THR A 230 -21.92 -3.18 -5.02
CA THR A 230 -23.01 -3.32 -4.05
C THR A 230 -23.67 -4.68 -4.25
N VAL A 231 -23.66 -5.51 -3.22
CA VAL A 231 -24.34 -6.81 -3.20
C VAL A 231 -25.58 -6.71 -2.29
N ARG A 232 -26.75 -7.01 -2.85
CA ARG A 232 -28.00 -7.10 -2.10
C ARG A 232 -28.44 -8.54 -2.05
N PHE A 233 -28.82 -9.01 -0.89
CA PHE A 233 -29.30 -10.38 -0.70
C PHE A 233 -30.31 -10.50 0.41
N LYS A 234 -31.12 -11.57 0.36
CA LYS A 234 -32.13 -11.84 1.36
C LYS A 234 -31.87 -13.17 2.05
N CYS A 235 -32.06 -13.15 3.37
CA CYS A 235 -31.98 -14.34 4.19
C CYS A 235 -33.30 -14.59 4.89
N GLN A 236 -33.63 -15.87 5.10
CA GLN A 236 -34.73 -16.29 5.98
C GLN A 236 -34.19 -16.62 7.35
N ALA A 237 -34.81 -16.08 8.38
CA ALA A 237 -34.48 -16.38 9.76
C ALA A 237 -34.95 -17.80 10.15
N LEU A 238 -34.04 -18.62 10.66
CA LEU A 238 -34.26 -20.01 11.05
C LEU A 238 -34.39 -20.15 12.57
N ASP A 239 -35.07 -21.21 13.02
CA ASP A 239 -35.15 -21.58 14.44
C ASP A 239 -33.90 -22.40 14.85
N THR A 240 -32.76 -21.77 14.91
CA THR A 240 -31.54 -22.51 15.23
C THR A 240 -30.97 -22.21 16.58
N SER A 241 -31.58 -21.30 17.38
CA SER A 241 -30.68 -20.94 18.41
C SER A 241 -31.17 -20.22 19.59
N ASN A 242 -32.06 -20.67 20.25
CA ASN A 242 -32.10 -20.32 21.67
C ASN A 242 -32.07 -18.81 21.98
N GLY A 243 -32.46 -17.93 21.07
CA GLY A 243 -32.55 -16.51 21.30
C GLY A 243 -31.18 -15.79 21.42
N MET A 244 -30.17 -16.24 20.71
CA MET A 244 -28.82 -15.60 20.67
C MET A 244 -28.75 -14.52 19.61
N GLU A 245 -27.88 -13.54 19.84
CA GLU A 245 -27.44 -12.56 18.84
C GLU A 245 -26.60 -13.21 17.75
N TRP A 246 -26.65 -12.63 16.55
CA TRP A 246 -25.92 -13.15 15.42
C TRP A 246 -25.21 -12.05 14.67
N GLU A 247 -23.93 -12.26 14.47
CA GLU A 247 -23.11 -11.42 13.62
C GLU A 247 -23.02 -12.04 12.22
N ASN A 248 -23.35 -11.26 11.21
CA ASN A 248 -23.10 -11.61 9.83
C ASN A 248 -21.94 -10.77 9.30
N ILE A 249 -20.79 -11.40 9.05
CA ILE A 249 -19.53 -10.73 8.72
C ILE A 249 -19.26 -10.86 7.22
N VAL A 250 -18.94 -9.74 6.57
CA VAL A 250 -18.42 -9.69 5.21
C VAL A 250 -16.93 -9.40 5.24
N SER A 251 -16.19 -9.99 4.31
CA SER A 251 -14.74 -9.76 4.13
C SER A 251 -14.47 -9.33 2.69
N ALA A 252 -13.56 -8.38 2.52
CA ALA A 252 -13.06 -7.92 1.22
C ALA A 252 -11.53 -7.93 1.19
N THR A 253 -10.96 -8.45 0.11
CA THR A 253 -9.53 -8.48 -0.17
C THR A 253 -9.24 -7.96 -1.57
N ALA A 254 -7.99 -7.58 -1.82
CA ALA A 254 -7.47 -7.33 -3.17
C ALA A 254 -6.01 -7.77 -3.23
N ASP A 255 -5.50 -8.14 -4.40
CA ASP A 255 -4.12 -8.64 -4.54
C ASP A 255 -3.07 -7.63 -4.06
N ASN A 256 -3.32 -6.34 -4.28
CA ASN A 256 -2.44 -5.25 -3.87
C ASN A 256 -2.89 -4.52 -2.58
N LEU A 257 -3.87 -5.06 -1.85
CA LEU A 257 -4.25 -4.55 -0.53
C LEU A 257 -3.27 -5.10 0.51
N ILE A 258 -2.24 -4.32 0.79
CA ILE A 258 -1.11 -4.71 1.61
C ILE A 258 -1.04 -3.82 2.84
N ASN A 259 -0.85 -4.41 4.00
CA ASN A 259 -0.53 -3.67 5.21
C ASN A 259 0.84 -3.01 5.09
N SER A 260 0.91 -1.69 5.23
CA SER A 260 2.15 -0.93 5.04
C SER A 260 3.25 -1.28 6.04
N ASP A 261 2.88 -1.74 7.24
CA ASP A 261 3.82 -2.01 8.33
C ASP A 261 4.40 -3.42 8.27
N THR A 262 3.58 -4.40 7.83
CA THR A 262 3.99 -5.82 7.81
C THR A 262 4.33 -6.34 6.41
N GLY A 263 3.88 -5.65 5.35
CA GLY A 263 4.00 -6.14 3.97
C GLY A 263 3.09 -7.33 3.64
N GLU A 264 2.19 -7.72 4.54
CA GLU A 264 1.28 -8.84 4.35
C GLU A 264 -0.03 -8.38 3.71
N GLN A 265 -0.71 -9.30 3.01
CA GLN A 265 -2.03 -9.03 2.46
C GLN A 265 -3.03 -8.72 3.56
N GLU A 266 -3.80 -7.65 3.38
CA GLU A 266 -4.80 -7.19 4.32
C GLU A 266 -6.22 -7.66 3.92
N THR A 267 -7.09 -7.80 4.92
CA THR A 267 -8.51 -8.07 4.73
C THR A 267 -9.33 -6.98 5.41
N ARG A 268 -10.19 -6.32 4.67
CA ARG A 268 -11.18 -5.40 5.23
C ARG A 268 -12.45 -6.16 5.57
N LYS A 269 -13.07 -5.80 6.68
CA LYS A 269 -14.29 -6.46 7.18
C LYS A 269 -15.29 -5.44 7.69
N ASP A 270 -16.55 -5.82 7.60
CA ASP A 270 -17.65 -5.17 8.31
C ASP A 270 -18.68 -6.22 8.72
N LEU A 271 -19.54 -5.89 9.65
CA LEU A 271 -20.54 -6.80 10.19
C LEU A 271 -21.89 -6.10 10.36
N ALA A 272 -22.94 -6.89 10.31
CA ALA A 272 -24.27 -6.49 10.72
C ALA A 272 -24.78 -7.44 11.79
N GLU A 273 -25.22 -6.89 12.92
CA GLU A 273 -25.79 -7.61 14.04
C GLU A 273 -27.31 -7.72 13.89
N VAL A 274 -27.86 -8.88 14.25
CA VAL A 274 -29.29 -9.12 14.23
C VAL A 274 -29.69 -9.89 15.48
N TRP A 275 -30.73 -9.41 16.18
CA TRP A 275 -31.20 -9.98 17.44
C TRP A 275 -32.56 -10.69 17.27
N PRO A 276 -32.82 -11.76 18.03
CA PRO A 276 -34.17 -12.30 18.11
C PRO A 276 -35.12 -11.30 18.79
N ASN A 277 -36.34 -11.23 18.35
CA ASN A 277 -37.34 -10.41 18.98
C ASN A 277 -37.48 -10.75 20.48
N SER A 278 -37.52 -9.74 21.32
CA SER A 278 -37.75 -9.90 22.75
C SER A 278 -39.07 -10.64 22.99
N PRO A 279 -39.07 -11.69 23.81
CA PRO A 279 -40.30 -12.40 24.11
C PRO A 279 -41.30 -11.48 24.84
N LYS A 280 -42.53 -11.45 24.36
CA LYS A 280 -43.61 -10.75 25.05
C LYS A 280 -44.24 -11.68 26.10
N PHE A 281 -44.13 -11.28 27.33
CA PHE A 281 -44.76 -11.99 28.43
C PHE A 281 -46.02 -11.25 28.87
N GLU A 282 -47.15 -11.97 28.89
CA GLU A 282 -48.35 -11.48 29.54
C GLU A 282 -48.58 -12.33 30.79
N ILE A 283 -48.72 -11.67 31.91
CA ILE A 283 -49.08 -12.30 33.18
C ILE A 283 -50.44 -11.78 33.64
N SER A 284 -51.35 -12.67 33.91
CA SER A 284 -52.64 -12.31 34.49
C SER A 284 -52.89 -13.10 35.79
N LYS A 285 -53.46 -12.42 36.77
CA LYS A 285 -53.89 -13.05 38.03
C LYS A 285 -55.37 -12.79 38.22
N THR A 286 -56.13 -13.83 38.42
CA THR A 286 -57.53 -13.74 38.75
C THR A 286 -57.80 -14.39 40.09
N ALA A 287 -58.77 -13.85 40.84
CA ALA A 287 -59.27 -14.47 42.06
C ALA A 287 -60.74 -14.87 41.87
N ASP A 288 -61.08 -16.04 42.34
CA ASP A 288 -62.43 -16.58 42.24
C ASP A 288 -63.33 -16.19 43.40
N LYS A 289 -62.74 -15.53 44.42
CA LYS A 289 -63.50 -15.03 45.60
C LYS A 289 -63.09 -13.62 45.92
N TYR A 290 -64.07 -12.76 46.08
CA TYR A 290 -63.95 -11.42 46.63
C TYR A 290 -64.71 -11.42 47.97
N GLU A 291 -64.04 -11.16 49.08
CA GLU A 291 -64.70 -10.85 50.35
C GLU A 291 -64.95 -9.36 50.50
#